data_f03e1d672eeb31562e47a28f1a8048e2
#
_entry.id   f03e1d672eeb31562e47a28f1a8048e2
#
_cell.length_a   1.000
_cell.length_b   1.000
_cell.length_c   1.000
_cell.angle_alpha   90.00
_cell.angle_beta   90.00
_cell.angle_gamma   90.00
#
_symmetry.space_group_name_H-M   'P 1'
#
loop_
_entity.id
_entity.type
_entity.pdbx_description
1 polymer ?
#
loop_
_entity_poly.entity_id
_entity_poly.type
_entity_poly.pdbx_seq_one_letter_code
_entity_poly.pdbx_strand_id
1 'polypeptide(L)'
;LQNGTVISGTMIEKPHSFFTACNVTTQIVAQVASNQYGGQSFTLAHLAPFVDISRQKIRNSVTEERKACGESLDEGIISRVTEMRLREEVKSGIQTIQYQLITLMTCNGQAPFVTVFMYLDEVPEGRTRDDLAMITEEVLRQRMQGVKNEKGVWITPAFPKLIYVLDEDNITEDSRYWYLTELAAKCTAKRMVPDYISAKIMKELKKGCVYPCMGCRSFLTVEDSQRNPDGSHKFYGRFNQGVVTINLVDVACSAEGNMEKFWKILDERLE
;
A
#
# COMPACT_ATOMS: atom_id res chain seq x y z
N LEU A 1 4.43 12.88 -0.26
CA LEU A 1 3.48 12.98 -1.36
C LEU A 1 2.59 14.24 -1.23
N GLN A 2 1.90 14.44 -0.10
CA GLN A 2 0.95 15.56 0.08
C GLN A 2 1.61 16.95 0.16
N ASN A 3 2.86 17.04 0.54
CA ASN A 3 3.62 18.29 0.71
C ASN A 3 4.69 18.50 -0.37
N GLY A 4 4.66 17.70 -1.42
CA GLY A 4 5.78 17.60 -2.34
C GLY A 4 6.91 16.74 -1.79
N THR A 5 7.96 16.52 -2.58
CA THR A 5 9.12 15.74 -2.21
C THR A 5 10.32 16.12 -3.08
N VAL A 6 11.53 15.71 -2.66
CA VAL A 6 12.74 15.88 -3.47
C VAL A 6 13.18 14.51 -3.96
N ILE A 7 13.32 14.35 -5.28
CA ILE A 7 13.82 13.12 -5.91
C ILE A 7 15.01 13.50 -6.81
N SER A 8 16.15 12.87 -6.58
CA SER A 8 17.37 13.13 -7.36
C SER A 8 17.73 14.62 -7.48
N GLY A 9 17.57 15.36 -6.38
CA GLY A 9 17.86 16.80 -6.32
C GLY A 9 16.80 17.71 -6.96
N THR A 10 15.71 17.13 -7.49
CA THR A 10 14.63 17.89 -8.12
C THR A 10 13.41 17.95 -7.20
N MET A 11 12.87 19.15 -7.01
CA MET A 11 11.61 19.33 -6.27
C MET A 11 10.45 18.80 -7.10
N ILE A 12 9.71 17.87 -6.52
CA ILE A 12 8.44 17.40 -7.05
C ILE A 12 7.33 18.05 -6.24
N GLU A 13 6.56 18.90 -6.84
CA GLU A 13 5.44 19.57 -6.17
C GLU A 13 4.31 18.59 -5.83
N LYS A 14 3.38 19.04 -4.99
CA LYS A 14 2.18 18.28 -4.65
C LYS A 14 1.43 17.89 -5.92
N PRO A 15 1.10 16.62 -6.15
CA PRO A 15 0.34 16.18 -7.31
C PRO A 15 -1.02 16.87 -7.43
N HIS A 16 -1.40 17.23 -8.67
CA HIS A 16 -2.68 17.86 -8.97
C HIS A 16 -3.71 16.90 -9.56
N SER A 17 -3.48 15.59 -9.46
CA SER A 17 -4.43 14.55 -9.83
C SER A 17 -4.06 13.23 -9.17
N PHE A 18 -5.03 12.32 -9.10
CA PHE A 18 -4.81 10.96 -8.60
C PHE A 18 -3.78 10.20 -9.46
N PHE A 19 -3.89 10.31 -10.80
CA PHE A 19 -2.95 9.65 -11.70
C PHE A 19 -1.51 10.14 -11.49
N THR A 20 -1.31 11.45 -11.34
CA THR A 20 0.01 12.01 -11.04
C THR A 20 0.52 11.55 -9.68
N ALA A 21 -0.37 11.48 -8.67
CA ALA A 21 -0.01 10.98 -7.34
C ALA A 21 0.46 9.51 -7.39
N CYS A 22 -0.18 8.68 -8.21
CA CYS A 22 0.25 7.29 -8.44
C CYS A 22 1.65 7.23 -9.05
N ASN A 23 1.94 8.04 -10.08
CA ASN A 23 3.27 8.11 -10.68
C ASN A 23 4.35 8.57 -9.70
N VAL A 24 4.08 9.63 -8.94
CA VAL A 24 5.04 10.14 -7.94
C VAL A 24 5.27 9.09 -6.83
N THR A 25 4.24 8.38 -6.43
CA THR A 25 4.37 7.29 -5.44
C THR A 25 5.33 6.22 -5.91
N THR A 26 5.27 5.80 -7.18
CA THR A 26 6.21 4.78 -7.69
C THR A 26 7.64 5.31 -7.80
N GLN A 27 7.83 6.59 -8.10
CA GLN A 27 9.16 7.21 -8.08
C GLN A 27 9.74 7.27 -6.66
N ILE A 28 8.91 7.60 -5.65
CA ILE A 28 9.32 7.58 -4.24
C ILE A 28 9.70 6.13 -3.84
N VAL A 29 8.90 5.15 -4.22
CA VAL A 29 9.20 3.72 -3.97
C VAL A 29 10.54 3.33 -4.57
N ALA A 30 10.82 3.73 -5.81
CA ALA A 30 12.08 3.47 -6.50
C ALA A 30 13.26 4.09 -5.76
N GLN A 31 13.14 5.35 -5.38
CA GLN A 31 14.17 6.09 -4.65
C GLN A 31 14.46 5.45 -3.29
N VAL A 32 13.44 5.09 -2.54
CA VAL A 32 13.59 4.41 -1.25
C VAL A 32 14.25 3.04 -1.44
N ALA A 33 13.78 2.24 -2.39
CA ALA A 33 14.34 0.91 -2.68
C ALA A 33 15.81 0.95 -3.12
N SER A 34 16.24 2.04 -3.75
CA SER A 34 17.64 2.24 -4.16
C SER A 34 18.57 2.65 -3.02
N ASN A 35 18.02 3.17 -1.92
CA ASN A 35 18.80 3.71 -0.79
C ASN A 35 18.60 2.95 0.52
N GLN A 36 17.67 2.00 0.57
CA GLN A 36 17.31 1.26 1.77
C GLN A 36 17.42 -0.23 1.53
N TYR A 37 17.97 -0.95 2.50
CA TYR A 37 17.94 -2.41 2.50
C TYR A 37 16.58 -2.93 3.00
N GLY A 38 16.09 -4.01 2.38
CA GLY A 38 14.87 -4.69 2.77
C GLY A 38 13.59 -4.10 2.19
N GLY A 39 12.47 -4.52 2.75
CA GLY A 39 11.14 -4.14 2.25
C GLY A 39 10.70 -2.76 2.68
N GLN A 40 9.78 -2.20 1.93
CA GLN A 40 9.09 -0.97 2.25
C GLN A 40 7.58 -1.16 2.15
N SER A 41 6.84 -0.38 2.93
CA SER A 41 5.39 -0.42 2.92
C SER A 41 4.83 0.98 2.73
N PHE A 42 3.79 1.10 1.94
CA PHE A 42 2.99 2.32 1.89
C PHE A 42 1.50 1.99 2.03
N THR A 43 0.74 2.96 2.51
CA THR A 43 -0.71 2.85 2.65
C THR A 43 -1.42 3.56 1.51
N LEU A 44 -2.54 3.00 1.06
CA LEU A 44 -3.41 3.63 0.07
C LEU A 44 -4.08 4.91 0.60
N ALA A 45 -4.15 5.08 1.92
CA ALA A 45 -4.67 6.29 2.56
C ALA A 45 -3.94 7.56 2.09
N HIS A 46 -2.64 7.47 1.76
CA HIS A 46 -1.89 8.60 1.22
C HIS A 46 -2.36 9.03 -0.18
N LEU A 47 -3.03 8.16 -0.93
CA LEU A 47 -3.55 8.44 -2.28
C LEU A 47 -5.00 8.95 -2.24
N ALA A 48 -5.78 8.58 -1.22
CA ALA A 48 -7.20 8.90 -1.14
C ALA A 48 -7.54 10.39 -1.33
N PRO A 49 -6.81 11.36 -0.74
CA PRO A 49 -7.12 12.79 -0.92
C PRO A 49 -6.99 13.27 -2.38
N PHE A 50 -6.20 12.59 -3.20
CA PHE A 50 -6.02 12.97 -4.61
C PHE A 50 -7.18 12.56 -5.51
N VAL A 51 -8.03 11.64 -5.05
CA VAL A 51 -9.26 11.26 -5.76
C VAL A 51 -10.22 12.43 -5.82
N ASP A 52 -10.42 13.16 -4.72
CA ASP A 52 -11.29 14.34 -4.71
C ASP A 52 -10.72 15.50 -5.55
N ILE A 53 -9.40 15.69 -5.55
CA ILE A 53 -8.73 16.65 -6.43
C ILE A 53 -9.01 16.33 -7.91
N SER A 54 -8.88 15.07 -8.31
CA SER A 54 -9.22 14.62 -9.67
C SER A 54 -10.71 14.78 -9.96
N ARG A 55 -11.59 14.45 -9.01
CA ARG A 55 -13.03 14.60 -9.17
C ARG A 55 -13.42 16.04 -9.48
N GLN A 56 -12.88 16.99 -8.73
CA GLN A 56 -13.13 18.42 -8.96
C GLN A 56 -12.61 18.87 -10.32
N LYS A 57 -11.41 18.46 -10.69
CA LYS A 57 -10.82 18.78 -12.00
C LYS A 57 -11.64 18.23 -13.17
N ILE A 58 -12.05 16.95 -13.07
CA ILE A 58 -12.87 16.30 -14.08
C ILE A 58 -14.24 16.98 -14.17
N ARG A 59 -14.87 17.29 -13.03
CA ARG A 59 -16.15 18.00 -13.00
C ARG A 59 -16.08 19.35 -13.70
N ASN A 60 -15.03 20.15 -13.45
CA ASN A 60 -14.83 21.42 -14.12
C ASN A 60 -14.65 21.22 -15.64
N SER A 61 -13.85 20.25 -16.06
CA SER A 61 -13.68 19.93 -17.48
C SER A 61 -15.00 19.54 -18.16
N VAL A 62 -15.78 18.64 -17.53
CA VAL A 62 -17.09 18.23 -18.06
C VAL A 62 -18.04 19.42 -18.16
N THR A 63 -18.04 20.31 -17.19
CA THR A 63 -18.87 21.51 -17.19
C THR A 63 -18.49 22.45 -18.34
N GLU A 64 -17.21 22.71 -18.53
CA GLU A 64 -16.73 23.57 -19.63
C GLU A 64 -16.94 22.95 -21.01
N GLU A 65 -16.73 21.66 -21.16
CA GLU A 65 -17.03 20.92 -22.40
C GLU A 65 -18.50 21.08 -22.79
N ARG A 66 -19.43 20.88 -21.83
CA ARG A 66 -20.88 21.03 -22.10
C ARG A 66 -21.26 22.46 -22.45
N LYS A 67 -20.70 23.45 -21.75
CA LYS A 67 -20.91 24.88 -22.12
C LYS A 67 -20.44 25.17 -23.54
N ALA A 68 -19.26 24.68 -23.91
CA ALA A 68 -18.69 24.90 -25.25
C ALA A 68 -19.53 24.24 -26.34
N CYS A 69 -20.18 23.09 -26.05
CA CYS A 69 -21.11 22.40 -26.95
C CYS A 69 -22.52 23.00 -26.96
N GLY A 70 -22.81 24.01 -26.14
CA GLY A 70 -24.17 24.57 -26.01
C GLY A 70 -25.19 23.63 -25.36
N GLU A 71 -24.70 22.62 -24.61
CA GLU A 71 -25.55 21.63 -23.96
C GLU A 71 -26.08 22.11 -22.60
N SER A 72 -27.18 21.52 -22.15
CA SER A 72 -27.74 21.78 -20.82
C SER A 72 -26.76 21.42 -19.73
N LEU A 73 -26.63 22.28 -18.69
CA LEU A 73 -25.85 22.05 -17.48
C LEU A 73 -26.65 21.25 -16.44
N ASP A 74 -27.17 20.10 -16.86
CA ASP A 74 -27.85 19.18 -15.95
C ASP A 74 -26.85 18.58 -14.96
N GLU A 75 -27.09 18.85 -13.66
CA GLU A 75 -26.23 18.46 -12.56
C GLU A 75 -26.12 16.92 -12.41
N GLY A 76 -27.20 16.21 -12.67
CA GLY A 76 -27.23 14.75 -12.63
C GLY A 76 -26.35 14.13 -13.73
N ILE A 77 -26.34 14.72 -14.92
CA ILE A 77 -25.48 14.28 -16.03
C ILE A 77 -24.02 14.60 -15.71
N ILE A 78 -23.75 15.84 -15.30
CA ILE A 78 -22.37 16.26 -14.94
C ILE A 78 -21.80 15.33 -13.86
N SER A 79 -22.54 15.07 -12.80
CA SER A 79 -22.11 14.19 -11.72
C SER A 79 -21.82 12.76 -12.21
N ARG A 80 -22.72 12.19 -13.02
CA ARG A 80 -22.57 10.82 -13.56
C ARG A 80 -21.35 10.70 -14.47
N VAL A 81 -21.14 11.65 -15.37
CA VAL A 81 -19.98 11.65 -16.28
C VAL A 81 -18.69 11.86 -15.49
N THR A 82 -18.71 12.72 -14.46
CA THR A 82 -17.58 12.94 -13.57
C THR A 82 -17.17 11.65 -12.87
N GLU A 83 -18.10 10.95 -12.23
CA GLU A 83 -17.79 9.69 -11.51
C GLU A 83 -17.35 8.57 -12.48
N MET A 84 -17.90 8.51 -13.68
CA MET A 84 -17.47 7.56 -14.70
C MET A 84 -16.00 7.82 -15.12
N ARG A 85 -15.65 9.06 -15.45
CA ARG A 85 -14.27 9.44 -15.83
C ARG A 85 -13.29 9.28 -14.65
N LEU A 86 -13.74 9.57 -13.43
CA LEU A 86 -12.94 9.40 -12.22
C LEU A 86 -12.58 7.92 -12.00
N ARG A 87 -13.54 7.00 -12.16
CA ARG A 87 -13.26 5.57 -12.04
C ARG A 87 -12.25 5.08 -13.09
N GLU A 88 -12.29 5.60 -14.31
CA GLU A 88 -11.28 5.29 -15.32
C GLU A 88 -9.90 5.87 -14.96
N GLU A 89 -9.84 7.07 -14.35
CA GLU A 89 -8.58 7.62 -13.86
C GLU A 89 -8.01 6.79 -12.69
N VAL A 90 -8.85 6.38 -11.73
CA VAL A 90 -8.44 5.51 -10.62
C VAL A 90 -7.90 4.19 -11.15
N LYS A 91 -8.60 3.56 -12.08
CA LYS A 91 -8.16 2.33 -12.76
C LYS A 91 -6.82 2.50 -13.45
N SER A 92 -6.65 3.55 -14.21
CA SER A 92 -5.38 3.85 -14.90
C SER A 92 -4.22 4.12 -13.92
N GLY A 93 -4.49 4.86 -12.83
CA GLY A 93 -3.51 5.14 -11.79
C GLY A 93 -3.04 3.87 -11.06
N ILE A 94 -3.97 3.00 -10.66
CA ILE A 94 -3.64 1.73 -10.01
C ILE A 94 -2.92 0.77 -10.96
N GLN A 95 -3.33 0.73 -12.23
CA GLN A 95 -2.62 -0.03 -13.25
C GLN A 95 -1.18 0.45 -13.41
N THR A 96 -0.96 1.77 -13.40
CA THR A 96 0.37 2.36 -13.47
C THR A 96 1.23 1.94 -12.28
N ILE A 97 0.70 2.01 -11.05
CA ILE A 97 1.42 1.52 -9.86
C ILE A 97 1.80 0.06 -10.04
N GLN A 98 0.84 -0.79 -10.42
CA GLN A 98 1.09 -2.22 -10.58
C GLN A 98 2.19 -2.51 -11.60
N TYR A 99 2.13 -1.92 -12.79
CA TYR A 99 3.11 -2.16 -13.84
C TYR A 99 4.48 -1.56 -13.50
N GLN A 100 4.53 -0.35 -12.98
CA GLN A 100 5.80 0.27 -12.61
C GLN A 100 6.51 -0.50 -11.49
N LEU A 101 5.79 -0.95 -10.45
CA LEU A 101 6.40 -1.74 -9.38
C LEU A 101 6.93 -3.10 -9.83
N ILE A 102 6.34 -3.70 -10.87
CA ILE A 102 6.79 -4.99 -11.41
C ILE A 102 7.99 -4.82 -12.35
N THR A 103 8.01 -3.74 -13.12
CA THR A 103 9.03 -3.50 -14.16
C THR A 103 10.21 -2.67 -13.66
N LEU A 104 10.09 -2.06 -12.49
CA LEU A 104 11.09 -1.19 -11.93
C LEU A 104 12.25 -2.00 -11.36
N MET A 105 13.47 -1.64 -11.75
CA MET A 105 14.69 -2.17 -11.16
C MET A 105 15.40 -1.09 -10.36
N THR A 106 15.85 -1.42 -9.17
CA THR A 106 16.67 -0.54 -8.34
C THR A 106 18.10 -0.47 -8.86
N CYS A 107 18.88 0.51 -8.39
CA CYS A 107 20.31 0.61 -8.68
C CYS A 107 21.09 -0.68 -8.34
N ASN A 108 20.58 -1.48 -7.41
CA ASN A 108 21.18 -2.75 -6.98
C ASN A 108 20.72 -3.96 -7.81
N GLY A 109 19.97 -3.74 -8.89
CA GLY A 109 19.47 -4.80 -9.76
C GLY A 109 18.35 -5.65 -9.17
N GLN A 110 17.69 -5.19 -8.11
CA GLN A 110 16.58 -5.89 -7.46
C GLN A 110 15.24 -5.18 -7.76
N ALA A 111 14.16 -5.96 -7.89
CA ALA A 111 12.82 -5.40 -7.88
C ALA A 111 12.48 -4.88 -6.46
N PRO A 112 11.76 -3.75 -6.35
CA PRO A 112 11.36 -3.23 -5.06
C PRO A 112 10.51 -4.24 -4.27
N PHE A 113 10.94 -4.55 -3.05
CA PHE A 113 10.16 -5.40 -2.14
C PHE A 113 9.13 -4.53 -1.43
N VAL A 114 7.93 -4.44 -2.02
CA VAL A 114 6.90 -3.48 -1.62
C VAL A 114 5.68 -4.16 -1.05
N THR A 115 5.15 -3.60 0.03
CA THR A 115 3.86 -3.96 0.63
C THR A 115 2.89 -2.79 0.51
N VAL A 116 1.70 -3.06 0.01
CA VAL A 116 0.57 -2.12 -0.03
C VAL A 116 -0.38 -2.45 1.12
N PHE A 117 -0.62 -1.47 1.97
CA PHE A 117 -1.47 -1.59 3.14
C PHE A 117 -2.83 -0.96 2.85
N MET A 118 -3.89 -1.74 3.06
CA MET A 118 -5.27 -1.39 2.76
C MET A 118 -6.07 -1.39 4.06
N TYR A 119 -6.18 -0.23 4.70
CA TYR A 119 -6.91 -0.03 5.93
C TYR A 119 -7.80 1.22 5.83
N LEU A 120 -9.11 1.04 5.95
CA LEU A 120 -10.08 2.11 5.72
C LEU A 120 -10.06 3.16 6.85
N ASP A 121 -9.84 2.74 8.09
CA ASP A 121 -9.84 3.62 9.26
C ASP A 121 -8.58 4.50 9.40
N GLU A 122 -7.64 4.43 8.42
CA GLU A 122 -6.53 5.40 8.33
C GLU A 122 -7.00 6.80 7.89
N VAL A 123 -8.23 6.92 7.39
CA VAL A 123 -8.83 8.19 7.00
C VAL A 123 -10.16 8.40 7.72
N PRO A 124 -10.55 9.67 7.98
CA PRO A 124 -11.83 9.97 8.61
C PRO A 124 -13.01 9.39 7.81
N GLU A 125 -14.10 9.11 8.51
CA GLU A 125 -15.36 8.75 7.86
C GLU A 125 -15.83 9.82 6.88
N GLY A 126 -16.58 9.39 5.87
CA GLY A 126 -17.11 10.24 4.83
C GLY A 126 -16.45 10.01 3.48
N ARG A 127 -16.45 11.03 2.64
CA ARG A 127 -16.05 10.91 1.24
C ARG A 127 -14.64 10.36 1.02
N THR A 128 -13.67 10.78 1.84
CA THR A 128 -12.29 10.31 1.71
C THR A 128 -12.17 8.80 1.98
N ARG A 129 -12.98 8.27 2.92
CA ARG A 129 -13.03 6.82 3.18
C ARG A 129 -13.71 6.08 2.03
N ASP A 130 -14.75 6.63 1.43
CA ASP A 130 -15.37 6.06 0.21
C ASP A 130 -14.40 6.08 -0.97
N ASP A 131 -13.60 7.12 -1.10
CA ASP A 131 -12.54 7.21 -2.13
C ASP A 131 -11.43 6.19 -1.87
N LEU A 132 -11.03 5.97 -0.62
CA LEU A 132 -10.09 4.92 -0.24
C LEU A 132 -10.66 3.52 -0.52
N ALA A 133 -11.94 3.33 -0.26
CA ALA A 133 -12.64 2.09 -0.59
C ALA A 133 -12.65 1.83 -2.12
N MET A 134 -12.87 2.87 -2.93
CA MET A 134 -12.79 2.79 -4.40
C MET A 134 -11.39 2.40 -4.87
N ILE A 135 -10.34 2.98 -4.30
CA ILE A 135 -8.95 2.62 -4.61
C ILE A 135 -8.69 1.16 -4.24
N THR A 136 -9.10 0.75 -3.05
CA THR A 136 -8.95 -0.63 -2.55
C THR A 136 -9.65 -1.63 -3.45
N GLU A 137 -10.88 -1.32 -3.86
CA GLU A 137 -11.66 -2.13 -4.80
C GLU A 137 -10.89 -2.33 -6.12
N GLU A 138 -10.34 -1.27 -6.67
CA GLU A 138 -9.60 -1.34 -7.94
C GLU A 138 -8.30 -2.13 -7.80
N VAL A 139 -7.56 -1.97 -6.70
CA VAL A 139 -6.35 -2.78 -6.41
C VAL A 139 -6.69 -4.27 -6.39
N LEU A 140 -7.78 -4.66 -5.72
CA LEU A 140 -8.21 -6.05 -5.65
C LEU A 140 -8.66 -6.58 -7.02
N ARG A 141 -9.42 -5.80 -7.80
CA ARG A 141 -9.86 -6.16 -9.15
C ARG A 141 -8.67 -6.41 -10.08
N GLN A 142 -7.71 -5.52 -10.10
CA GLN A 142 -6.52 -5.67 -10.92
C GLN A 142 -5.63 -6.82 -10.47
N ARG A 143 -5.53 -7.07 -9.16
CA ARG A 143 -4.83 -8.25 -8.65
C ARG A 143 -5.51 -9.54 -9.09
N MET A 144 -6.84 -9.61 -9.08
CA MET A 144 -7.58 -10.77 -9.60
C MET A 144 -7.35 -11.00 -11.09
N GLN A 145 -7.23 -9.93 -11.88
CA GLN A 145 -6.89 -10.02 -13.29
C GLN A 145 -5.46 -10.56 -13.45
N GLY A 146 -4.51 -10.07 -12.67
CA GLY A 146 -3.09 -10.38 -12.77
C GLY A 146 -2.40 -9.56 -13.86
N VAL A 147 -1.21 -10.01 -14.26
CA VAL A 147 -0.43 -9.43 -15.37
C VAL A 147 -0.09 -10.49 -16.39
N LYS A 148 0.10 -10.09 -17.64
CA LYS A 148 0.54 -11.01 -18.68
C LYS A 148 2.07 -11.15 -18.65
N ASN A 149 2.54 -12.39 -18.69
CA ASN A 149 3.96 -12.67 -18.92
C ASN A 149 4.32 -12.54 -20.42
N GLU A 150 5.57 -12.77 -20.77
CA GLU A 150 6.07 -12.74 -22.14
C GLU A 150 5.34 -13.68 -23.12
N LYS A 151 4.74 -14.76 -22.59
CA LYS A 151 3.95 -15.74 -23.35
C LYS A 151 2.46 -15.37 -23.44
N GLY A 152 2.07 -14.20 -22.96
CA GLY A 152 0.69 -13.74 -22.95
C GLY A 152 -0.21 -14.42 -21.91
N VAL A 153 0.35 -15.22 -21.00
CA VAL A 153 -0.38 -15.91 -19.93
C VAL A 153 -0.56 -14.98 -18.73
N TRP A 154 -1.78 -14.93 -18.21
CA TRP A 154 -2.09 -14.17 -17.00
C TRP A 154 -1.53 -14.85 -15.76
N ILE A 155 -0.62 -14.16 -15.08
CA ILE A 155 0.05 -14.63 -13.86
C ILE A 155 -0.21 -13.70 -12.69
N THR A 156 0.02 -14.19 -11.48
CA THR A 156 0.02 -13.36 -10.27
C THR A 156 1.42 -12.75 -10.11
N PRO A 157 1.54 -11.41 -10.09
CA PRO A 157 2.83 -10.79 -9.80
C PRO A 157 3.25 -11.04 -8.35
N ALA A 158 4.55 -11.24 -8.12
CA ALA A 158 5.10 -11.44 -6.78
C ALA A 158 4.93 -10.19 -5.89
N PHE A 159 5.04 -9.02 -6.49
CA PHE A 159 4.90 -7.71 -5.83
C PHE A 159 3.90 -6.81 -6.57
N PRO A 160 3.35 -5.80 -5.85
CA PRO A 160 3.43 -5.57 -4.41
C PRO A 160 2.74 -6.68 -3.60
N LYS A 161 3.20 -6.93 -2.37
CA LYS A 161 2.40 -7.67 -1.38
C LYS A 161 1.18 -6.86 -1.02
N LEU A 162 0.04 -7.50 -0.85
CA LEU A 162 -1.21 -6.84 -0.46
C LEU A 162 -1.60 -7.27 0.95
N ILE A 163 -1.84 -6.31 1.83
CA ILE A 163 -2.33 -6.53 3.18
C ILE A 163 -3.69 -5.85 3.31
N TYR A 164 -4.70 -6.61 3.66
CA TYR A 164 -6.07 -6.14 3.87
C TYR A 164 -6.43 -6.23 5.35
N VAL A 165 -6.84 -5.09 5.93
CA VAL A 165 -7.19 -5.02 7.34
C VAL A 165 -8.69 -5.22 7.52
N LEU A 166 -9.03 -6.19 8.38
CA LEU A 166 -10.39 -6.45 8.82
C LEU A 166 -10.70 -5.61 10.06
N ASP A 167 -11.72 -4.78 9.99
CA ASP A 167 -12.21 -3.94 11.08
C ASP A 167 -13.75 -3.92 11.10
N GLU A 168 -14.36 -3.22 12.02
CA GLU A 168 -15.82 -3.20 12.24
C GLU A 168 -16.61 -2.76 11.00
N ASP A 169 -16.04 -1.86 10.18
CA ASP A 169 -16.68 -1.31 8.99
C ASP A 169 -16.68 -2.24 7.76
N ASN A 170 -15.99 -3.40 7.83
CA ASN A 170 -15.86 -4.33 6.71
C ASN A 170 -15.90 -5.82 7.07
N ILE A 171 -16.11 -6.19 8.34
CA ILE A 171 -15.99 -7.59 8.79
C ILE A 171 -17.32 -8.36 8.82
N THR A 172 -18.46 -7.69 8.84
CA THR A 172 -19.81 -8.29 8.89
C THR A 172 -20.62 -7.95 7.65
N GLU A 173 -21.58 -8.82 7.27
CA GLU A 173 -22.39 -8.67 6.06
C GLU A 173 -23.22 -7.37 6.02
N ASP A 174 -23.56 -6.82 7.17
CA ASP A 174 -24.29 -5.57 7.33
C ASP A 174 -23.38 -4.33 7.37
N SER A 175 -22.06 -4.51 7.41
CA SER A 175 -21.12 -3.41 7.43
C SER A 175 -21.00 -2.72 6.05
N ARG A 176 -20.76 -1.41 6.08
CA ARG A 176 -20.76 -0.54 4.88
C ARG A 176 -19.84 -1.02 3.77
N TYR A 177 -18.68 -1.55 4.13
CA TYR A 177 -17.65 -1.96 3.19
C TYR A 177 -17.47 -3.48 3.11
N TRP A 178 -18.46 -4.26 3.54
CA TRP A 178 -18.43 -5.73 3.44
C TRP A 178 -18.12 -6.23 2.03
N TYR A 179 -18.62 -5.55 1.00
CA TYR A 179 -18.36 -5.90 -0.40
C TYR A 179 -16.88 -5.95 -0.76
N LEU A 180 -16.03 -5.16 -0.06
CA LEU A 180 -14.58 -5.22 -0.24
C LEU A 180 -13.99 -6.50 0.35
N THR A 181 -14.50 -6.95 1.48
CA THR A 181 -14.08 -8.22 2.10
C THR A 181 -14.48 -9.41 1.24
N GLU A 182 -15.70 -9.40 0.67
CA GLU A 182 -16.09 -10.40 -0.33
C GLU A 182 -15.17 -10.39 -1.56
N LEU A 183 -14.84 -9.21 -2.05
CA LEU A 183 -13.93 -9.05 -3.18
C LEU A 183 -12.52 -9.52 -2.84
N ALA A 184 -12.02 -9.20 -1.64
CA ALA A 184 -10.73 -9.68 -1.12
C ALA A 184 -10.71 -11.20 -1.02
N ALA A 185 -11.78 -11.83 -0.50
CA ALA A 185 -11.92 -13.29 -0.44
C ALA A 185 -11.89 -13.93 -1.84
N LYS A 186 -12.63 -13.35 -2.81
CA LYS A 186 -12.59 -13.78 -4.22
C LYS A 186 -11.19 -13.64 -4.83
N CYS A 187 -10.49 -12.56 -4.48
CA CYS A 187 -9.09 -12.36 -4.91
C CYS A 187 -8.18 -13.42 -4.29
N THR A 188 -8.31 -13.72 -3.01
CA THR A 188 -7.55 -14.75 -2.33
C THR A 188 -7.78 -16.14 -2.93
N ALA A 189 -9.02 -16.49 -3.19
CA ALA A 189 -9.36 -17.77 -3.82
C ALA A 189 -8.71 -17.94 -5.20
N LYS A 190 -8.51 -16.85 -5.94
CA LYS A 190 -7.92 -16.88 -7.28
C LYS A 190 -6.39 -16.68 -7.30
N ARG A 191 -5.85 -15.89 -6.39
CA ARG A 191 -4.47 -15.38 -6.44
C ARG A 191 -3.66 -15.60 -5.16
N MET A 192 -4.26 -16.17 -4.10
CA MET A 192 -3.65 -16.39 -2.79
C MET A 192 -3.19 -15.09 -2.10
N VAL A 193 -3.79 -13.98 -2.44
CA VAL A 193 -3.59 -12.63 -1.86
C VAL A 193 -4.92 -11.87 -1.89
N PRO A 194 -5.14 -10.91 -0.99
CA PRO A 194 -4.25 -10.34 0.02
C PRO A 194 -4.06 -11.23 1.25
N ASP A 195 -3.04 -10.90 2.08
CA ASP A 195 -2.95 -11.34 3.45
C ASP A 195 -3.89 -10.49 4.34
N TYR A 196 -4.41 -11.08 5.42
CA TYR A 196 -5.38 -10.43 6.31
C TYR A 196 -4.78 -10.10 7.68
N ILE A 197 -5.16 -8.94 8.21
CA ILE A 197 -4.82 -8.50 9.57
C ILE A 197 -6.11 -8.12 10.29
N SER A 198 -6.29 -8.59 11.52
CA SER A 198 -7.36 -8.12 12.39
C SER A 198 -6.95 -6.82 13.07
N ALA A 199 -7.69 -5.73 12.82
CA ALA A 199 -7.47 -4.46 13.49
C ALA A 199 -7.64 -4.60 15.00
N LYS A 200 -8.65 -5.34 15.48
CA LYS A 200 -8.89 -5.60 16.89
C LYS A 200 -7.66 -6.21 17.57
N ILE A 201 -7.17 -7.33 17.05
CA ILE A 201 -5.99 -8.01 17.62
C ILE A 201 -4.74 -7.15 17.53
N MET A 202 -4.60 -6.41 16.44
CA MET A 202 -3.45 -5.52 16.29
C MET A 202 -3.49 -4.37 17.30
N LYS A 203 -4.64 -3.75 17.52
CA LYS A 203 -4.83 -2.71 18.54
C LYS A 203 -4.49 -3.25 19.94
N GLU A 204 -4.92 -4.48 20.27
CA GLU A 204 -4.60 -5.13 21.55
C GLU A 204 -3.09 -5.35 21.74
N LEU A 205 -2.39 -5.84 20.71
CA LEU A 205 -0.97 -6.21 20.79
C LEU A 205 0.01 -5.06 20.51
N LYS A 206 -0.43 -3.96 19.86
CA LYS A 206 0.43 -2.90 19.32
C LYS A 206 0.06 -1.50 19.82
N LYS A 207 -0.10 -1.37 21.15
CA LYS A 207 -0.30 -0.07 21.82
C LYS A 207 -1.51 0.73 21.29
N GLY A 208 -2.59 0.03 20.95
CA GLY A 208 -3.83 0.65 20.49
C GLY A 208 -3.83 1.09 19.02
N CYS A 209 -2.78 0.80 18.26
CA CYS A 209 -2.66 1.27 16.88
C CYS A 209 -2.62 0.15 15.86
N VAL A 210 -3.13 0.44 14.66
CA VAL A 210 -2.95 -0.35 13.44
C VAL A 210 -2.00 0.40 12.53
N TYR A 211 -0.93 -0.25 12.10
CA TYR A 211 0.08 0.34 11.22
C TYR A 211 0.64 -0.69 10.24
N PRO A 212 1.21 -0.26 9.10
CA PRO A 212 1.70 -1.18 8.10
C PRO A 212 2.79 -2.11 8.62
N CYS A 213 2.63 -3.40 8.32
CA CYS A 213 3.72 -4.36 8.44
C CYS A 213 4.62 -4.31 7.19
N MET A 214 5.75 -4.96 7.27
CA MET A 214 6.72 -5.02 6.21
C MET A 214 6.88 -6.43 5.67
N GLY A 215 6.90 -6.56 4.33
CA GLY A 215 7.17 -7.82 3.67
C GLY A 215 6.25 -8.96 4.10
N CYS A 216 6.82 -9.95 4.78
CA CYS A 216 6.11 -11.15 5.23
C CYS A 216 5.41 -10.96 6.59
N ARG A 217 4.80 -9.81 6.83
CA ARG A 217 4.10 -9.43 8.08
C ARG A 217 5.04 -9.21 9.27
N SER A 218 6.24 -8.72 9.02
CA SER A 218 7.12 -8.25 10.08
C SER A 218 6.66 -6.87 10.56
N PHE A 219 6.39 -6.74 11.86
CA PHE A 219 6.04 -5.48 12.48
C PHE A 219 7.26 -4.90 13.19
N LEU A 220 7.72 -3.73 12.76
CA LEU A 220 8.80 -3.04 13.45
C LEU A 220 8.35 -2.65 14.86
N THR A 221 9.17 -2.97 15.85
CA THR A 221 8.92 -2.63 17.26
C THR A 221 8.78 -1.10 17.40
N VAL A 222 7.78 -0.68 18.16
CA VAL A 222 7.54 0.73 18.45
C VAL A 222 8.19 1.09 19.77
N GLU A 223 9.27 1.86 19.70
CA GLU A 223 10.03 2.33 20.84
C GLU A 223 9.29 3.44 21.60
N ASP A 224 9.24 3.35 22.93
CA ASP A 224 8.62 4.36 23.77
C ASP A 224 9.42 5.67 23.84
N SER A 225 10.71 5.59 23.57
CA SER A 225 11.61 6.76 23.50
C SER A 225 11.44 7.57 22.22
N GLN A 226 10.91 6.96 21.14
CA GLN A 226 10.72 7.62 19.85
C GLN A 226 9.28 8.11 19.71
N ARG A 227 9.12 9.42 19.79
CA ARG A 227 7.82 10.08 19.69
C ARG A 227 7.80 11.07 18.53
N ASN A 228 6.61 11.29 17.99
CA ASN A 228 6.32 12.39 17.10
C ASN A 228 6.33 13.72 17.89
N PRO A 229 6.42 14.89 17.23
CA PRO A 229 6.37 16.20 17.92
C PRO A 229 5.11 16.42 18.78
N ASP A 230 4.01 15.74 18.44
CA ASP A 230 2.74 15.77 19.17
C ASP A 230 2.69 14.82 20.39
N GLY A 231 3.79 14.09 20.65
CA GLY A 231 3.89 13.13 21.75
C GLY A 231 3.36 11.73 21.44
N SER A 232 2.74 11.51 20.29
CA SER A 232 2.27 10.18 19.86
C SER A 232 3.43 9.24 19.53
N HIS A 233 3.17 7.93 19.58
CA HIS A 233 4.17 6.94 19.17
C HIS A 233 4.47 7.04 17.66
N LYS A 234 5.73 6.86 17.30
CA LYS A 234 6.17 6.91 15.91
C LYS A 234 5.90 5.57 15.20
N PHE A 235 4.76 5.44 14.53
CA PHE A 235 4.40 4.24 13.76
C PHE A 235 4.90 4.29 12.31
N TYR A 236 5.03 5.46 11.72
CA TYR A 236 5.46 5.69 10.32
C TYR A 236 6.85 6.31 10.23
N GLY A 237 7.41 6.34 9.04
CA GLY A 237 8.72 6.94 8.79
C GLY A 237 9.88 6.19 9.46
N ARG A 238 9.72 4.88 9.66
CA ARG A 238 10.75 3.96 10.16
C ARG A 238 11.25 3.08 9.03
N PHE A 239 12.43 2.51 9.15
CA PHE A 239 13.03 1.69 8.10
C PHE A 239 13.74 0.47 8.68
N ASN A 240 13.95 -0.56 7.83
CA ASN A 240 14.85 -1.66 8.09
C ASN A 240 16.26 -1.27 7.70
N GLN A 241 17.19 -1.40 8.62
CA GLN A 241 18.60 -1.15 8.34
C GLN A 241 19.26 -2.33 7.65
N GLY A 242 18.87 -3.55 8.01
CA GLY A 242 19.43 -4.78 7.45
C GLY A 242 18.79 -6.03 8.05
N VAL A 243 19.22 -7.16 7.56
CA VAL A 243 18.89 -8.49 8.09
C VAL A 243 20.15 -9.14 8.61
N VAL A 244 20.09 -9.59 9.86
CA VAL A 244 21.14 -10.42 10.47
C VAL A 244 20.68 -11.86 10.44
N THR A 245 21.48 -12.75 9.89
CA THR A 245 21.16 -14.17 9.81
C THR A 245 22.08 -14.97 10.72
N ILE A 246 21.51 -15.77 11.59
CA ILE A 246 22.24 -16.72 12.42
C ILE A 246 22.19 -18.08 11.74
N ASN A 247 23.36 -18.65 11.45
CA ASN A 247 23.47 -19.97 10.87
C ASN A 247 23.37 -21.04 11.96
N LEU A 248 22.13 -21.51 12.21
CA LEU A 248 21.89 -22.55 13.23
C LEU A 248 22.55 -23.90 12.90
N VAL A 249 22.80 -24.18 11.62
CA VAL A 249 23.53 -25.40 11.22
C VAL A 249 24.98 -25.32 11.70
N ASP A 250 25.62 -24.17 11.52
CA ASP A 250 26.98 -23.94 12.04
C ASP A 250 27.05 -24.05 13.57
N VAL A 251 26.07 -23.48 14.28
CA VAL A 251 25.95 -23.59 15.73
C VAL A 251 25.83 -25.06 16.15
N ALA A 252 24.95 -25.83 15.50
CA ALA A 252 24.72 -27.24 15.80
C ALA A 252 25.96 -28.10 15.51
N CYS A 253 26.62 -27.90 14.37
CA CYS A 253 27.85 -28.61 14.04
C CYS A 253 28.99 -28.28 15.01
N SER A 254 29.14 -27.01 15.39
CA SER A 254 30.12 -26.56 16.35
C SER A 254 29.87 -27.09 17.78
N ALA A 255 28.64 -27.41 18.10
CA ALA A 255 28.25 -28.00 19.38
C ALA A 255 28.60 -29.51 19.49
N GLU A 256 28.87 -30.19 18.37
CA GLU A 256 29.29 -31.61 18.34
C GLU A 256 28.33 -32.55 19.10
N GLY A 257 27.01 -32.29 19.04
CA GLY A 257 25.96 -33.03 19.70
C GLY A 257 25.77 -32.69 21.19
N ASN A 258 26.50 -31.73 21.74
CA ASN A 258 26.36 -31.28 23.13
C ASN A 258 25.36 -30.11 23.20
N MET A 259 24.20 -30.32 23.86
CA MET A 259 23.14 -29.32 23.97
C MET A 259 23.54 -28.09 24.80
N GLU A 260 24.31 -28.24 25.86
CA GLU A 260 24.76 -27.10 26.67
C GLU A 260 25.70 -26.23 25.86
N LYS A 261 26.63 -26.85 25.11
CA LYS A 261 27.53 -26.15 24.19
C LYS A 261 26.76 -25.46 23.06
N PHE A 262 25.69 -26.08 22.55
CA PHE A 262 24.81 -25.48 21.54
C PHE A 262 24.20 -24.16 22.03
N TRP A 263 23.57 -24.17 23.17
CA TRP A 263 22.94 -22.98 23.75
C TRP A 263 23.97 -21.89 24.06
N LYS A 264 25.12 -22.25 24.60
CA LYS A 264 26.20 -21.30 24.85
C LYS A 264 26.68 -20.61 23.56
N ILE A 265 26.93 -21.38 22.49
CA ILE A 265 27.37 -20.83 21.20
C ILE A 265 26.28 -19.95 20.58
N LEU A 266 24.99 -20.36 20.71
CA LEU A 266 23.88 -19.56 20.22
C LEU A 266 23.80 -18.20 20.93
N ASP A 267 23.90 -18.20 22.25
CA ASP A 267 23.89 -16.96 23.04
C ASP A 267 25.06 -16.04 22.67
N GLU A 268 26.26 -16.58 22.56
CA GLU A 268 27.48 -15.84 22.14
C GLU A 268 27.34 -15.22 20.71
N ARG A 269 26.49 -15.81 19.85
CA ARG A 269 26.21 -15.31 18.49
C ARG A 269 25.08 -14.27 18.45
N LEU A 270 24.24 -14.23 19.50
CA LEU A 270 23.13 -13.27 19.63
C LEU A 270 23.57 -11.94 20.27
N GLU A 271 24.65 -11.93 21.04
CA GLU A 271 25.28 -10.72 21.60
C GLU A 271 26.13 -9.97 20.54
#